data_218f823fc91df8e9b4846606d7106198
#
_entry.id   218f823fc91df8e9b4846606d7106198
#
_cell.length_a   1.000
_cell.length_b   1.000
_cell.length_c   1.000
_cell.angle_alpha   90.00
_cell.angle_beta   90.00
_cell.angle_gamma   90.00
#
_symmetry.space_group_name_H-M   'P 1'
#
loop_
_entity.id
_entity.type
_entity.pdbx_description
1 polymer ?
#
loop_
_entity_poly.entity_id
_entity_poly.type
_entity_poly.pdbx_seq_one_letter_code
_entity_poly.pdbx_strand_id
1 'polypeptide(L)'
;MTTETSQTVLVAPLNWGLGHATRCVPIIQKYLKAGQHVIIAADGDALRWLQGEFPELKIIAFPGFRIHYSPSGSQLFAMIRQVPKIIAGTIKEHRQLKKLIREENIQMVISDNRFGLWNKSVKSVYITHQLLIRAPYRWMEPLLWFCHRWIITRYDECWIPDIEGDGNLSGELSHKYPLPRNARFIGWLSRFPVKERVQVKKNYTNLCLLSGPEPHRTLFEQLMIERFKDTSASTLIVSGQPGSNPQPRSIGSIDVVSNLSSSELQSHLLETPHIFCRSGYSTLMDLRVLQRNATFFPTPGQPEQEYLATLHGK
;
A
#
# COMPACT_ATOMS: atom_id res chain seq x y z
N MET A 1 37.49 -4.31 -9.76
CA MET A 1 36.05 -4.20 -10.02
C MET A 1 35.49 -5.59 -9.90
N THR A 2 34.91 -5.95 -8.75
CA THR A 2 34.18 -7.20 -8.57
C THR A 2 32.89 -7.05 -9.37
N THR A 3 32.72 -7.81 -10.44
CA THR A 3 31.47 -7.99 -11.14
C THR A 3 30.48 -8.60 -10.14
N GLU A 4 29.70 -7.73 -9.44
CA GLU A 4 28.53 -8.21 -8.71
C GLU A 4 27.62 -8.88 -9.73
N THR A 5 27.51 -10.19 -9.62
CA THR A 5 26.58 -10.97 -10.45
C THR A 5 25.16 -10.43 -10.26
N SER A 6 24.53 -10.01 -11.36
CA SER A 6 23.16 -9.52 -11.33
C SER A 6 22.24 -10.55 -10.67
N GLN A 7 21.60 -10.17 -9.58
CA GLN A 7 20.68 -11.02 -8.83
C GLN A 7 19.24 -10.81 -9.33
N THR A 8 18.47 -11.90 -9.35
CA THR A 8 17.03 -11.80 -9.61
C THR A 8 16.27 -11.56 -8.29
N VAL A 9 15.58 -10.45 -8.21
CA VAL A 9 14.81 -10.00 -7.05
C VAL A 9 13.33 -10.06 -7.37
N LEU A 10 12.57 -10.84 -6.59
CA LEU A 10 11.11 -10.88 -6.68
C LEU A 10 10.51 -9.87 -5.71
N VAL A 11 9.70 -8.94 -6.21
CA VAL A 11 8.94 -7.98 -5.39
C VAL A 11 7.45 -8.33 -5.44
N ALA A 12 6.84 -8.58 -4.28
CA ALA A 12 5.50 -9.14 -4.20
C ALA A 12 4.59 -8.34 -3.25
N PRO A 13 3.92 -7.27 -3.73
CA PRO A 13 2.94 -6.53 -2.94
C PRO A 13 1.65 -7.30 -2.71
N LEU A 14 1.02 -7.07 -1.55
CA LEU A 14 -0.33 -7.52 -1.27
C LEU A 14 -1.35 -6.68 -2.06
N ASN A 15 -2.38 -7.31 -2.61
CA ASN A 15 -3.45 -6.61 -3.32
C ASN A 15 -4.59 -6.19 -2.35
N TRP A 16 -4.28 -5.22 -1.47
CA TRP A 16 -5.22 -4.58 -0.57
C TRP A 16 -5.27 -3.07 -0.83
N GLY A 17 -5.84 -2.71 -1.98
CA GLY A 17 -5.73 -1.37 -2.52
C GLY A 17 -4.34 -1.09 -3.10
N LEU A 18 -4.18 0.09 -3.70
CA LEU A 18 -2.94 0.44 -4.42
C LEU A 18 -1.76 0.76 -3.49
N GLY A 19 -2.00 1.01 -2.19
CA GLY A 19 -0.97 1.46 -1.26
C GLY A 19 0.23 0.51 -1.14
N HIS A 20 0.01 -0.81 -1.20
CA HIS A 20 1.08 -1.80 -1.20
C HIS A 20 1.90 -1.77 -2.50
N ALA A 21 1.23 -1.63 -3.63
CA ALA A 21 1.90 -1.51 -4.93
C ALA A 21 2.74 -0.22 -5.00
N THR A 22 2.17 0.91 -4.60
CA THR A 22 2.84 2.22 -4.68
C THR A 22 4.07 2.31 -3.79
N ARG A 23 4.05 1.75 -2.58
CA ARG A 23 5.22 1.76 -1.69
C ARG A 23 6.33 0.78 -2.12
N CYS A 24 6.04 -0.16 -3.01
CA CYS A 24 7.06 -1.01 -3.61
C CYS A 24 7.85 -0.30 -4.72
N VAL A 25 7.34 0.79 -5.30
CA VAL A 25 8.02 1.55 -6.38
C VAL A 25 9.45 1.96 -6.01
N PRO A 26 9.71 2.65 -4.90
CA PRO A 26 11.08 3.06 -4.55
C PRO A 26 12.01 1.85 -4.32
N ILE A 27 11.47 0.72 -3.90
CA ILE A 27 12.25 -0.53 -3.73
C ILE A 27 12.61 -1.10 -5.10
N ILE A 28 11.65 -1.22 -6.02
CA ILE A 28 11.87 -1.68 -7.40
C ILE A 28 12.93 -0.80 -8.07
N GLN A 29 12.75 0.52 -8.02
CA GLN A 29 13.68 1.48 -8.60
C GLN A 29 15.10 1.37 -7.99
N LYS A 30 15.21 1.14 -6.69
CA LYS A 30 16.50 0.92 -6.02
C LYS A 30 17.23 -0.28 -6.59
N TYR A 31 16.55 -1.42 -6.77
CA TYR A 31 17.19 -2.64 -7.29
C TYR A 31 17.50 -2.52 -8.78
N LEU A 32 16.64 -1.86 -9.56
CA LEU A 32 16.93 -1.57 -10.98
C LEU A 32 18.17 -0.66 -11.13
N LYS A 33 18.28 0.40 -10.33
CA LYS A 33 19.44 1.29 -10.31
C LYS A 33 20.73 0.57 -9.89
N ALA A 34 20.63 -0.49 -9.10
CA ALA A 34 21.75 -1.33 -8.71
C ALA A 34 22.08 -2.42 -9.77
N GLY A 35 21.45 -2.38 -10.96
CA GLY A 35 21.69 -3.35 -12.03
C GLY A 35 21.13 -4.74 -11.76
N GLN A 36 20.20 -4.88 -10.82
CA GLN A 36 19.58 -6.15 -10.49
C GLN A 36 18.40 -6.46 -11.44
N HIS A 37 18.15 -7.72 -11.71
CA HIS A 37 16.98 -8.16 -12.45
C HIS A 37 15.76 -8.22 -11.52
N VAL A 38 14.73 -7.39 -11.78
CA VAL A 38 13.53 -7.33 -10.94
C VAL A 38 12.36 -8.02 -11.63
N ILE A 39 11.70 -8.92 -10.91
CA ILE A 39 10.44 -9.56 -11.28
C ILE A 39 9.36 -9.12 -10.28
N ILE A 40 8.18 -8.78 -10.77
CA ILE A 40 7.06 -8.39 -9.93
C ILE A 40 6.06 -9.55 -9.86
N ALA A 41 5.62 -9.93 -8.66
CA ALA A 41 4.57 -10.92 -8.43
C ALA A 41 3.35 -10.26 -7.79
N ALA A 42 2.30 -10.01 -8.55
CA ALA A 42 1.13 -9.28 -8.12
C ALA A 42 -0.16 -9.87 -8.66
N ASP A 43 -1.31 -9.40 -8.18
CA ASP A 43 -2.62 -9.72 -8.74
C ASP A 43 -3.57 -8.50 -8.73
N GLY A 44 -4.68 -8.62 -9.45
CA GLY A 44 -5.77 -7.62 -9.44
C GLY A 44 -5.32 -6.21 -9.81
N ASP A 45 -5.74 -5.22 -9.01
CA ASP A 45 -5.46 -3.79 -9.25
C ASP A 45 -3.98 -3.45 -9.07
N ALA A 46 -3.31 -4.09 -8.11
CA ALA A 46 -1.87 -3.93 -7.91
C ALA A 46 -1.08 -4.36 -9.14
N LEU A 47 -1.46 -5.48 -9.77
CA LEU A 47 -0.83 -5.96 -10.99
C LEU A 47 -1.04 -4.95 -12.15
N ARG A 48 -2.28 -4.54 -12.39
CA ARG A 48 -2.59 -3.59 -13.48
C ARG A 48 -1.87 -2.25 -13.32
N TRP A 49 -1.82 -1.75 -12.08
CA TRP A 49 -1.15 -0.49 -11.78
C TRP A 49 0.36 -0.60 -12.01
N LEU A 50 1.00 -1.67 -11.51
CA LEU A 50 2.44 -1.89 -11.66
C LEU A 50 2.84 -2.17 -13.13
N GLN A 51 1.97 -2.77 -13.95
CA GLN A 51 2.19 -2.90 -15.39
C GLN A 51 2.26 -1.55 -16.09
N GLY A 52 1.44 -0.59 -15.66
CA GLY A 52 1.49 0.78 -16.18
C GLY A 52 2.73 1.55 -15.73
N GLU A 53 3.18 1.34 -14.48
CA GLU A 53 4.36 2.02 -13.91
C GLU A 53 5.70 1.44 -14.41
N PHE A 54 5.74 0.13 -14.67
CA PHE A 54 6.94 -0.61 -15.12
C PHE A 54 6.62 -1.53 -16.31
N PRO A 55 6.30 -0.97 -17.49
CA PRO A 55 5.88 -1.77 -18.67
C PRO A 55 6.99 -2.70 -19.18
N GLU A 56 8.25 -2.40 -18.89
CA GLU A 56 9.42 -3.18 -19.32
C GLU A 56 9.74 -4.36 -18.40
N LEU A 57 9.17 -4.42 -17.20
CA LEU A 57 9.48 -5.49 -16.25
C LEU A 57 8.61 -6.72 -16.45
N LYS A 58 9.19 -7.88 -16.17
CA LYS A 58 8.43 -9.13 -16.09
C LYS A 58 7.49 -9.09 -14.89
N ILE A 59 6.18 -9.18 -15.14
CA ILE A 59 5.16 -9.28 -14.10
C ILE A 59 4.47 -10.64 -14.18
N ILE A 60 4.44 -11.32 -13.06
CA ILE A 60 3.85 -12.65 -12.91
C ILE A 60 2.55 -12.52 -12.13
N ALA A 61 1.47 -13.07 -12.67
CA ALA A 61 0.19 -13.15 -11.96
C ALA A 61 0.33 -14.12 -10.77
N PHE A 62 0.27 -13.56 -9.57
CA PHE A 62 0.48 -14.29 -8.32
C PHE A 62 -0.71 -14.05 -7.37
N PRO A 63 -1.81 -14.82 -7.51
CA PRO A 63 -3.02 -14.62 -6.73
C PRO A 63 -2.79 -14.82 -5.24
N GLY A 64 -3.14 -13.80 -4.45
CA GLY A 64 -3.17 -13.85 -2.99
C GLY A 64 -4.55 -14.24 -2.45
N PHE A 65 -4.64 -14.32 -1.12
CA PHE A 65 -5.95 -14.42 -0.47
C PHE A 65 -6.62 -13.04 -0.46
N ARG A 66 -7.96 -13.03 -0.66
CA ARG A 66 -8.77 -11.80 -0.57
C ARG A 66 -9.52 -11.79 0.74
N ILE A 67 -9.39 -10.70 1.51
CA ILE A 67 -10.22 -10.44 2.67
C ILE A 67 -11.42 -9.63 2.22
N HIS A 68 -12.59 -10.01 2.73
CA HIS A 68 -13.83 -9.27 2.52
C HIS A 68 -14.21 -8.56 3.82
N TYR A 69 -14.35 -7.23 3.76
CA TYR A 69 -14.91 -6.45 4.84
C TYR A 69 -16.43 -6.56 4.80
N SER A 70 -17.06 -6.81 5.95
CA SER A 70 -18.51 -6.83 6.02
C SER A 70 -19.05 -5.40 5.97
N PRO A 71 -20.02 -5.09 5.11
CA PRO A 71 -20.67 -3.77 5.10
C PRO A 71 -21.51 -3.52 6.35
N SER A 72 -21.99 -4.59 7.00
CA SER A 72 -22.84 -4.56 8.18
C SER A 72 -22.59 -5.81 9.03
N GLY A 73 -22.50 -5.65 10.35
CA GLY A 73 -22.33 -6.75 11.30
C GLY A 73 -21.00 -6.75 12.05
N SER A 74 -20.79 -7.72 12.93
CA SER A 74 -19.58 -7.82 13.74
C SER A 74 -18.36 -8.13 12.87
N GLN A 75 -17.47 -7.15 12.71
CA GLN A 75 -16.19 -7.28 12.01
C GLN A 75 -15.34 -8.44 12.57
N LEU A 76 -15.46 -8.72 13.88
CA LEU A 76 -14.76 -9.82 14.55
C LEU A 76 -15.18 -11.18 13.97
N PHE A 77 -16.49 -11.44 13.86
CA PHE A 77 -17.00 -12.70 13.29
C PHE A 77 -16.56 -12.87 11.83
N ALA A 78 -16.61 -11.78 11.05
CA ALA A 78 -16.15 -11.80 9.67
C ALA A 78 -14.65 -12.13 9.58
N MET A 79 -13.80 -11.60 10.47
CA MET A 79 -12.38 -11.90 10.52
C MET A 79 -12.10 -13.34 10.95
N ILE A 80 -12.73 -13.84 12.02
CA ILE A 80 -12.53 -15.22 12.52
C ILE A 80 -12.90 -16.24 11.44
N ARG A 81 -14.00 -16.04 10.73
CA ARG A 81 -14.43 -16.94 9.63
C ARG A 81 -13.45 -16.97 8.46
N GLN A 82 -12.61 -15.93 8.30
CA GLN A 82 -11.63 -15.85 7.22
C GLN A 82 -10.27 -16.46 7.59
N VAL A 83 -9.99 -16.73 8.89
CA VAL A 83 -8.72 -17.31 9.34
C VAL A 83 -8.35 -18.60 8.59
N PRO A 84 -9.24 -19.60 8.42
CA PRO A 84 -8.90 -20.81 7.66
C PRO A 84 -8.52 -20.51 6.20
N LYS A 85 -9.21 -19.53 5.57
CA LYS A 85 -8.92 -19.09 4.20
C LYS A 85 -7.56 -18.39 4.10
N ILE A 86 -7.21 -17.57 5.10
CA ILE A 86 -5.90 -16.91 5.19
C ILE A 86 -4.80 -17.96 5.30
N ILE A 87 -4.96 -18.95 6.19
CA ILE A 87 -3.98 -20.03 6.37
C ILE A 87 -3.82 -20.84 5.07
N ALA A 88 -4.93 -21.27 4.46
CA ALA A 88 -4.88 -22.03 3.20
C ALA A 88 -4.23 -21.20 2.08
N GLY A 89 -4.55 -19.90 1.99
CA GLY A 89 -3.94 -18.97 1.05
C GLY A 89 -2.43 -18.84 1.27
N THR A 90 -2.00 -18.67 2.52
CA THR A 90 -0.57 -18.58 2.90
C THR A 90 0.19 -19.84 2.53
N ILE A 91 -0.38 -21.03 2.76
CA ILE A 91 0.21 -22.30 2.35
C ILE A 91 0.32 -22.39 0.82
N LYS A 92 -0.71 -21.99 0.10
CA LYS A 92 -0.72 -21.95 -1.37
C LYS A 92 0.36 -21.03 -1.91
N GLU A 93 0.45 -19.80 -1.39
CA GLU A 93 1.51 -18.84 -1.73
C GLU A 93 2.91 -19.42 -1.51
N HIS A 94 3.12 -20.07 -0.37
CA HIS A 94 4.41 -20.69 -0.05
C HIS A 94 4.80 -21.80 -1.05
N ARG A 95 3.84 -22.62 -1.48
CA ARG A 95 4.08 -23.67 -2.49
C ARG A 95 4.36 -23.08 -3.87
N GLN A 96 3.60 -22.05 -4.26
CA GLN A 96 3.82 -21.35 -5.53
C GLN A 96 5.17 -20.63 -5.55
N LEU A 97 5.57 -19.99 -4.46
CA LEU A 97 6.88 -19.35 -4.33
C LEU A 97 8.03 -20.36 -4.54
N LYS A 98 7.96 -21.56 -3.96
CA LYS A 98 8.98 -22.60 -4.14
C LYS A 98 9.18 -23.01 -5.60
N LYS A 99 8.09 -23.04 -6.36
CA LYS A 99 8.11 -23.30 -7.80
C LYS A 99 8.77 -22.13 -8.53
N LEU A 100 8.31 -20.92 -8.26
CA LEU A 100 8.75 -19.69 -8.91
C LEU A 100 10.26 -19.42 -8.69
N ILE A 101 10.78 -19.67 -7.47
CA ILE A 101 12.21 -19.54 -7.17
C ILE A 101 13.08 -20.36 -8.13
N ARG A 102 12.66 -21.59 -8.44
CA ARG A 102 13.39 -22.48 -9.33
C ARG A 102 13.25 -22.10 -10.79
N GLU A 103 12.02 -21.74 -11.22
CA GLU A 103 11.73 -21.42 -12.62
C GLU A 103 12.37 -20.09 -13.07
N GLU A 104 12.41 -19.11 -12.17
CA GLU A 104 12.90 -17.75 -12.45
C GLU A 104 14.30 -17.50 -11.86
N ASN A 105 14.95 -18.50 -11.29
CA ASN A 105 16.26 -18.38 -10.64
C ASN A 105 16.33 -17.19 -9.68
N ILE A 106 15.35 -17.08 -8.76
CA ILE A 106 15.23 -15.97 -7.81
C ILE A 106 16.23 -16.18 -6.68
N GLN A 107 16.99 -15.13 -6.32
CA GLN A 107 17.93 -15.11 -5.21
C GLN A 107 17.42 -14.30 -4.01
N MET A 108 16.46 -13.40 -4.23
CA MET A 108 15.89 -12.60 -3.16
C MET A 108 14.38 -12.40 -3.37
N VAL A 109 13.62 -12.48 -2.28
CA VAL A 109 12.17 -12.25 -2.25
C VAL A 109 11.88 -11.08 -1.32
N ILE A 110 11.15 -10.09 -1.80
CA ILE A 110 10.65 -8.95 -1.02
C ILE A 110 9.14 -9.04 -0.99
N SER A 111 8.61 -9.43 0.14
CA SER A 111 7.19 -9.65 0.39
C SER A 111 6.60 -8.43 1.10
N ASP A 112 5.71 -7.70 0.45
CA ASP A 112 5.00 -6.65 1.13
C ASP A 112 3.66 -7.17 1.66
N ASN A 113 3.66 -7.43 2.96
CA ASN A 113 2.51 -7.86 3.77
C ASN A 113 1.85 -9.19 3.31
N ARG A 114 2.60 -10.07 2.62
CA ARG A 114 2.15 -11.41 2.22
C ARG A 114 2.85 -12.46 3.09
N PHE A 115 2.08 -13.24 3.83
CA PHE A 115 2.58 -14.10 4.93
C PHE A 115 3.30 -15.36 4.46
N GLY A 116 3.06 -15.81 3.22
CA GLY A 116 3.59 -17.07 2.70
C GLY A 116 4.90 -16.97 1.92
N LEU A 117 5.45 -15.77 1.71
CA LEU A 117 6.55 -15.56 0.77
C LEU A 117 7.94 -15.58 1.41
N TRP A 118 8.19 -16.50 2.30
CA TRP A 118 9.52 -16.78 2.86
C TRP A 118 10.06 -18.10 2.33
N ASN A 119 11.40 -18.22 2.20
CA ASN A 119 12.05 -19.46 1.80
C ASN A 119 13.48 -19.50 2.31
N LYS A 120 13.91 -20.66 2.86
CA LYS A 120 15.26 -20.82 3.44
C LYS A 120 16.38 -20.87 2.41
N SER A 121 16.07 -21.10 1.13
CA SER A 121 17.10 -21.20 0.07
C SER A 121 17.46 -19.86 -0.55
N VAL A 122 16.71 -18.80 -0.27
CA VAL A 122 16.90 -17.46 -0.81
C VAL A 122 16.66 -16.42 0.26
N LYS A 123 17.28 -15.25 0.14
CA LYS A 123 17.04 -14.16 1.07
C LYS A 123 15.58 -13.71 0.99
N SER A 124 14.87 -13.70 2.12
CA SER A 124 13.46 -13.33 2.22
C SER A 124 13.28 -12.12 3.12
N VAL A 125 12.69 -11.07 2.60
CA VAL A 125 12.41 -9.83 3.30
C VAL A 125 10.90 -9.64 3.43
N TYR A 126 10.44 -9.28 4.62
CA TYR A 126 9.05 -8.93 4.89
C TYR A 126 8.91 -7.43 5.12
N ILE A 127 7.95 -6.79 4.47
CA ILE A 127 7.67 -5.36 4.69
C ILE A 127 6.34 -5.22 5.39
N THR A 128 6.33 -4.50 6.51
CA THR A 128 5.10 -4.12 7.21
C THR A 128 5.32 -2.89 8.08
N HIS A 129 4.32 -2.01 8.14
CA HIS A 129 4.25 -0.91 9.09
C HIS A 129 3.39 -1.26 10.31
N GLN A 130 2.80 -2.45 10.32
CA GLN A 130 1.91 -2.92 11.36
C GLN A 130 2.52 -4.14 12.06
N LEU A 131 3.46 -3.94 12.99
CA LEU A 131 3.89 -5.02 13.88
C LEU A 131 2.74 -5.42 14.81
N LEU A 132 1.99 -4.42 15.27
CA LEU A 132 0.75 -4.59 16.01
C LEU A 132 -0.43 -4.44 15.05
N ILE A 133 -1.11 -5.56 14.75
CA ILE A 133 -2.35 -5.54 13.98
C ILE A 133 -3.47 -5.02 14.87
N ARG A 134 -4.03 -3.86 14.53
CA ARG A 134 -5.19 -3.31 15.23
C ARG A 134 -6.41 -4.21 15.06
N ALA A 135 -7.12 -4.42 16.13
CA ALA A 135 -8.34 -5.20 16.16
C ALA A 135 -9.52 -4.35 16.69
N PRO A 136 -10.77 -4.73 16.36
CA PRO A 136 -11.95 -4.07 16.92
C PRO A 136 -11.96 -4.07 18.46
N TYR A 137 -11.37 -5.11 19.07
CA TYR A 137 -11.23 -5.22 20.52
C TYR A 137 -9.77 -5.25 20.93
N ARG A 138 -9.33 -4.27 21.73
CA ARG A 138 -7.94 -4.09 22.14
C ARG A 138 -7.33 -5.29 22.88
N TRP A 139 -8.15 -6.08 23.58
CA TRP A 139 -7.67 -7.29 24.28
C TRP A 139 -7.16 -8.39 23.34
N MET A 140 -7.53 -8.35 22.06
CA MET A 140 -7.04 -9.29 21.03
C MET A 140 -5.66 -8.88 20.48
N GLU A 141 -5.27 -7.62 20.62
CA GLU A 141 -4.04 -7.08 20.04
C GLU A 141 -2.77 -7.83 20.47
N PRO A 142 -2.58 -8.21 21.76
CA PRO A 142 -1.39 -8.97 22.17
C PRO A 142 -1.29 -10.34 21.48
N LEU A 143 -2.41 -11.04 21.31
CA LEU A 143 -2.43 -12.33 20.62
C LEU A 143 -2.09 -12.17 19.13
N LEU A 144 -2.69 -11.17 18.47
CA LEU A 144 -2.41 -10.87 17.07
C LEU A 144 -0.96 -10.45 16.87
N TRP A 145 -0.39 -9.65 17.79
CA TRP A 145 1.01 -9.29 17.77
C TRP A 145 1.92 -10.53 17.90
N PHE A 146 1.62 -11.43 18.82
CA PHE A 146 2.39 -12.67 18.99
C PHE A 146 2.35 -13.55 17.73
N CYS A 147 1.16 -13.74 17.14
CA CYS A 147 1.00 -14.51 15.90
C CYS A 147 1.73 -13.84 14.73
N HIS A 148 1.62 -12.51 14.60
CA HIS A 148 2.29 -11.79 13.54
C HIS A 148 3.82 -11.79 13.71
N ARG A 149 4.32 -11.63 14.94
CA ARG A 149 5.74 -11.78 15.26
C ARG A 149 6.27 -13.16 14.84
N TRP A 150 5.51 -14.22 15.08
CA TRP A 150 5.89 -15.58 14.65
C TRP A 150 6.01 -15.69 13.12
N ILE A 151 5.13 -15.02 12.36
CA ILE A 151 5.23 -14.93 10.89
C ILE A 151 6.48 -14.15 10.50
N ILE A 152 6.73 -12.99 11.09
CA ILE A 152 7.87 -12.12 10.81
C ILE A 152 9.20 -12.88 11.02
N THR A 153 9.32 -13.68 12.06
CA THR A 153 10.54 -14.44 12.35
C THR A 153 10.82 -15.59 11.36
N ARG A 154 9.94 -15.86 10.40
CA ARG A 154 10.19 -16.79 9.29
C ARG A 154 11.03 -16.17 8.18
N TYR A 155 11.06 -14.84 8.10
CA TYR A 155 11.84 -14.07 7.13
C TYR A 155 13.24 -13.77 7.69
N ASP A 156 14.18 -13.54 6.79
CA ASP A 156 15.55 -13.15 7.20
C ASP A 156 15.59 -11.73 7.74
N GLU A 157 14.81 -10.82 7.11
CA GLU A 157 14.67 -9.43 7.55
C GLU A 157 13.20 -8.99 7.54
N CYS A 158 12.85 -8.09 8.46
CA CYS A 158 11.59 -7.34 8.42
C CYS A 158 11.90 -5.84 8.28
N TRP A 159 11.45 -5.26 7.20
CA TRP A 159 11.61 -3.83 6.92
C TRP A 159 10.35 -3.08 7.33
N ILE A 160 10.52 -2.12 8.24
CA ILE A 160 9.43 -1.26 8.70
C ILE A 160 9.56 0.07 7.97
N PRO A 161 8.61 0.42 7.08
CA PRO A 161 8.65 1.66 6.31
C PRO A 161 8.24 2.86 7.20
N ASP A 162 9.04 3.14 8.19
CA ASP A 162 8.91 4.25 9.13
C ASP A 162 10.29 4.65 9.65
N ILE A 163 10.36 5.66 10.52
CA ILE A 163 11.55 6.08 11.25
C ILE A 163 11.45 5.67 12.71
N GLU A 164 12.59 5.48 13.36
CA GLU A 164 12.66 5.25 14.79
C GLU A 164 12.47 6.56 15.57
N GLY A 165 11.76 6.50 16.69
CA GLY A 165 11.58 7.65 17.58
C GLY A 165 10.53 8.66 17.13
N ASP A 166 10.76 9.93 17.51
CA ASP A 166 9.81 11.02 17.30
C ASP A 166 9.62 11.35 15.82
N GLY A 167 8.38 11.72 15.47
CA GLY A 167 8.01 12.05 14.08
C GLY A 167 7.70 10.84 13.21
N ASN A 168 7.67 9.63 13.78
CA ASN A 168 7.18 8.43 13.11
C ASN A 168 5.70 8.57 12.70
N LEU A 169 5.29 7.81 11.68
CA LEU A 169 3.93 7.84 11.17
C LEU A 169 3.04 6.72 11.69
N SER A 170 3.64 5.60 12.11
CA SER A 170 2.88 4.41 12.50
C SER A 170 2.40 4.44 13.96
N GLY A 171 2.99 5.28 14.81
CA GLY A 171 2.65 5.34 16.22
C GLY A 171 2.71 3.96 16.89
N GLU A 172 1.69 3.58 17.64
CA GLU A 172 1.62 2.28 18.31
C GLU A 172 1.67 1.07 17.36
N LEU A 173 1.38 1.24 16.06
CA LEU A 173 1.40 0.11 15.12
C LEU A 173 2.77 -0.55 15.02
N SER A 174 3.85 0.23 15.11
CA SER A 174 5.22 -0.30 15.06
C SER A 174 6.05 -0.01 16.30
N HIS A 175 5.60 0.86 17.23
CA HIS A 175 6.40 1.33 18.34
C HIS A 175 5.88 0.90 19.73
N LYS A 176 4.74 0.20 19.82
CA LYS A 176 4.15 -0.21 21.10
C LYS A 176 4.90 -1.38 21.76
N TYR A 177 5.37 -2.33 20.97
CA TYR A 177 6.02 -3.54 21.45
C TYR A 177 7.47 -3.64 20.97
N PRO A 178 8.33 -4.38 21.69
CA PRO A 178 9.71 -4.59 21.28
C PRO A 178 9.80 -5.16 19.85
N LEU A 179 10.77 -4.65 19.09
CA LEU A 179 11.00 -5.11 17.72
C LEU A 179 11.42 -6.59 17.70
N PRO A 180 10.95 -7.37 16.71
CA PRO A 180 11.56 -8.65 16.39
C PRO A 180 13.06 -8.46 16.07
N ARG A 181 13.91 -9.45 16.40
CA ARG A 181 15.37 -9.33 16.21
C ARG A 181 15.81 -9.08 14.76
N ASN A 182 15.00 -9.52 13.80
CA ASN A 182 15.23 -9.35 12.36
C ASN A 182 14.54 -8.11 11.78
N ALA A 183 13.90 -7.27 12.62
CA ALA A 183 13.18 -6.09 12.17
C ALA A 183 14.02 -4.81 12.30
N ARG A 184 13.88 -3.91 11.34
CA ARG A 184 14.50 -2.58 11.34
C ARG A 184 13.65 -1.55 10.63
N PHE A 185 13.74 -0.31 11.06
CA PHE A 185 13.18 0.83 10.35
C PHE A 185 14.02 1.16 9.12
N ILE A 186 13.38 1.48 8.00
CA ILE A 186 14.04 1.77 6.73
C ILE A 186 13.74 3.16 6.16
N GLY A 187 13.03 4.00 6.91
CA GLY A 187 12.50 5.27 6.43
C GLY A 187 11.21 5.11 5.64
N TRP A 188 10.63 6.22 5.22
CA TRP A 188 9.35 6.23 4.51
C TRP A 188 9.54 5.78 3.05
N LEU A 189 8.64 4.92 2.59
CA LEU A 189 8.58 4.44 1.21
C LEU A 189 7.53 5.24 0.44
N SER A 190 7.96 6.28 -0.25
CA SER A 190 7.13 7.05 -1.15
C SER A 190 7.56 6.85 -2.60
N ARG A 191 6.58 6.77 -3.50
CA ARG A 191 6.82 6.73 -4.95
C ARG A 191 7.21 8.07 -5.54
N PHE A 192 7.12 9.16 -4.76
CA PHE A 192 7.38 10.50 -5.23
C PHE A 192 8.82 10.92 -4.99
N PRO A 193 9.62 11.14 -6.05
CA PRO A 193 10.93 11.76 -5.91
C PRO A 193 10.76 13.24 -5.58
N VAL A 194 11.57 13.75 -4.65
CA VAL A 194 11.45 15.14 -4.14
C VAL A 194 11.67 16.20 -5.24
N LYS A 195 12.21 15.82 -6.41
CA LYS A 195 12.72 16.79 -7.41
C LYS A 195 11.94 16.91 -8.72
N GLU A 196 11.06 15.96 -9.05
CA GLU A 196 10.37 15.99 -10.34
C GLU A 196 9.00 16.63 -10.22
N ARG A 197 8.80 17.75 -10.91
CA ARG A 197 7.50 18.41 -11.06
C ARG A 197 7.12 18.40 -12.53
N VAL A 198 5.91 17.96 -12.82
CA VAL A 198 5.30 18.09 -14.13
C VAL A 198 4.31 19.24 -14.06
N GLN A 199 4.32 20.13 -15.06
CA GLN A 199 3.36 21.23 -15.09
C GLN A 199 1.95 20.65 -15.28
N VAL A 200 1.03 20.96 -14.35
CA VAL A 200 -0.37 20.55 -14.46
C VAL A 200 -1.12 21.46 -15.44
N LYS A 201 -2.00 20.83 -16.24
CA LYS A 201 -2.80 21.56 -17.24
C LYS A 201 -3.93 22.39 -16.63
N LYS A 202 -4.40 22.02 -15.45
CA LYS A 202 -5.52 22.66 -14.76
C LYS A 202 -5.28 22.66 -13.26
N ASN A 203 -5.42 23.82 -12.65
CA ASN A 203 -5.33 23.98 -11.19
C ASN A 203 -6.68 23.69 -10.55
N TYR A 204 -6.65 22.94 -9.45
CA TYR A 204 -7.84 22.64 -8.66
C TYR A 204 -7.71 23.21 -7.25
N THR A 205 -8.84 23.60 -6.67
CA THR A 205 -8.93 24.01 -5.27
C THR A 205 -8.92 22.81 -4.34
N ASN A 206 -9.56 21.71 -4.77
CA ASN A 206 -9.71 20.48 -4.00
C ASN A 206 -9.18 19.28 -4.80
N LEU A 207 -8.48 18.38 -4.12
CA LEU A 207 -8.05 17.09 -4.63
C LEU A 207 -8.58 15.97 -3.73
N CYS A 208 -9.41 15.09 -4.27
CA CYS A 208 -9.93 13.94 -3.56
C CYS A 208 -9.23 12.66 -4.06
N LEU A 209 -8.45 12.01 -3.19
CA LEU A 209 -7.78 10.75 -3.52
C LEU A 209 -8.58 9.57 -2.96
N LEU A 210 -9.18 8.82 -3.85
CA LEU A 210 -9.95 7.65 -3.47
C LEU A 210 -9.05 6.42 -3.44
N SER A 211 -9.24 5.60 -2.44
CA SER A 211 -8.50 4.35 -2.26
C SER A 211 -9.31 3.35 -1.44
N GLY A 212 -8.83 2.11 -1.40
CA GLY A 212 -9.46 1.04 -0.64
C GLY A 212 -10.34 0.12 -1.48
N PRO A 213 -10.81 -0.98 -0.88
CA PRO A 213 -11.65 -1.96 -1.55
C PRO A 213 -13.08 -1.47 -1.72
N GLU A 214 -13.80 -2.10 -2.67
CA GLU A 214 -15.25 -1.93 -2.80
C GLU A 214 -15.99 -2.59 -1.62
N PRO A 215 -17.15 -2.03 -1.22
CA PRO A 215 -17.87 -0.86 -1.76
C PRO A 215 -17.39 0.49 -1.18
N HIS A 216 -16.45 0.48 -0.23
CA HIS A 216 -16.05 1.67 0.52
C HIS A 216 -15.42 2.76 -0.35
N ARG A 217 -14.76 2.39 -1.45
CA ARG A 217 -14.22 3.35 -2.41
C ARG A 217 -15.34 4.09 -3.14
N THR A 218 -16.32 3.36 -3.68
CA THR A 218 -17.50 3.96 -4.36
C THR A 218 -18.32 4.84 -3.41
N LEU A 219 -18.53 4.42 -2.17
CA LEU A 219 -19.21 5.23 -1.16
C LEU A 219 -18.44 6.52 -0.85
N PHE A 220 -17.12 6.48 -0.84
CA PHE A 220 -16.32 7.67 -0.63
C PHE A 220 -16.35 8.60 -1.85
N GLU A 221 -16.39 8.06 -3.07
CA GLU A 221 -16.59 8.88 -4.29
C GLU A 221 -17.91 9.62 -4.23
N GLN A 222 -18.99 8.93 -3.91
CA GLN A 222 -20.33 9.55 -3.76
C GLN A 222 -20.34 10.63 -2.68
N LEU A 223 -19.69 10.40 -1.54
CA LEU A 223 -19.57 11.40 -0.48
C LEU A 223 -18.82 12.65 -0.95
N MET A 224 -17.76 12.52 -1.73
CA MET A 224 -16.99 13.66 -2.24
C MET A 224 -17.76 14.42 -3.33
N ILE A 225 -18.46 13.71 -4.22
CA ILE A 225 -19.34 14.34 -5.21
C ILE A 225 -20.43 15.14 -4.50
N GLU A 226 -21.13 14.54 -3.53
CA GLU A 226 -22.19 15.20 -2.78
C GLU A 226 -21.69 16.45 -2.04
N ARG A 227 -20.47 16.37 -1.47
CA ARG A 227 -19.86 17.49 -0.75
C ARG A 227 -19.54 18.69 -1.63
N PHE A 228 -19.18 18.47 -2.89
CA PHE A 228 -18.66 19.53 -3.77
C PHE A 228 -19.56 19.89 -4.94
N LYS A 229 -20.64 19.16 -5.22
CA LYS A 229 -21.52 19.37 -6.39
C LYS A 229 -22.13 20.77 -6.47
N ASP A 230 -22.44 21.37 -5.33
CA ASP A 230 -23.09 22.70 -5.23
C ASP A 230 -22.07 23.81 -4.93
N THR A 231 -20.77 23.54 -5.06
CA THR A 231 -19.73 24.54 -4.83
C THR A 231 -19.14 25.04 -6.16
N SER A 232 -18.68 26.29 -6.21
CA SER A 232 -17.92 26.84 -7.33
C SER A 232 -16.44 26.42 -7.32
N ALA A 233 -15.98 25.75 -6.25
CA ALA A 233 -14.60 25.36 -6.08
C ALA A 233 -14.24 24.19 -7.02
N SER A 234 -13.25 24.40 -7.89
CA SER A 234 -12.78 23.35 -8.81
C SER A 234 -12.23 22.16 -8.04
N THR A 235 -12.76 20.99 -8.33
CA THR A 235 -12.44 19.74 -7.59
C THR A 235 -11.99 18.65 -8.55
N LEU A 236 -10.87 18.02 -8.25
CA LEU A 236 -10.39 16.82 -8.93
C LEU A 236 -10.61 15.60 -8.04
N ILE A 237 -11.32 14.60 -8.54
CA ILE A 237 -11.49 13.29 -7.90
C ILE A 237 -10.69 12.26 -8.68
N VAL A 238 -9.73 11.62 -8.02
CA VAL A 238 -8.95 10.50 -8.57
C VAL A 238 -9.50 9.21 -7.97
N SER A 239 -10.21 8.43 -8.78
CA SER A 239 -10.98 7.26 -8.32
C SER A 239 -10.14 6.07 -7.90
N GLY A 240 -8.84 6.03 -8.27
CA GLY A 240 -7.93 4.93 -7.88
C GLY A 240 -8.30 3.58 -8.51
N GLN A 241 -8.77 3.58 -9.77
CA GLN A 241 -9.17 2.40 -10.53
C GLN A 241 -8.25 2.16 -11.73
N PRO A 242 -7.09 1.54 -11.55
CA PRO A 242 -6.19 1.24 -12.64
C PRO A 242 -6.80 0.19 -13.59
N GLY A 243 -6.62 0.39 -14.90
CA GLY A 243 -7.12 -0.53 -15.93
C GLY A 243 -8.62 -0.46 -16.20
N SER A 244 -9.40 0.31 -15.44
CA SER A 244 -10.67 0.79 -15.91
C SER A 244 -10.39 1.94 -16.89
N ASN A 245 -11.10 1.99 -18.01
CA ASN A 245 -11.03 3.10 -18.96
C ASN A 245 -12.35 3.92 -18.92
N PRO A 246 -12.79 4.39 -17.73
CA PRO A 246 -13.86 5.36 -17.72
C PRO A 246 -13.28 6.65 -18.31
N GLN A 247 -13.92 7.15 -19.36
CA GLN A 247 -13.59 8.47 -19.88
C GLN A 247 -13.64 9.48 -18.70
N PRO A 248 -12.73 10.46 -18.64
CA PRO A 248 -12.85 11.55 -17.70
C PRO A 248 -14.25 12.14 -17.77
N ARG A 249 -14.89 12.32 -16.63
CA ARG A 249 -16.24 12.90 -16.57
C ARG A 249 -16.23 14.16 -15.72
N SER A 250 -17.04 15.14 -16.11
CA SER A 250 -17.23 16.37 -15.34
C SER A 250 -18.66 16.44 -14.80
N ILE A 251 -18.80 16.85 -13.54
CA ILE A 251 -20.08 17.06 -12.84
C ILE A 251 -20.01 18.48 -12.25
N GLY A 252 -20.52 19.47 -12.99
CA GLY A 252 -20.37 20.87 -12.59
C GLY A 252 -18.89 21.28 -12.50
N SER A 253 -18.44 21.69 -11.30
CA SER A 253 -17.04 22.07 -11.01
C SER A 253 -16.12 20.88 -10.68
N ILE A 254 -16.62 19.63 -10.72
CA ILE A 254 -15.91 18.42 -10.36
C ILE A 254 -15.46 17.69 -11.60
N ASP A 255 -14.16 17.42 -11.71
CA ASP A 255 -13.61 16.47 -12.68
C ASP A 255 -13.27 15.15 -12.00
N VAL A 256 -13.70 14.05 -12.60
CA VAL A 256 -13.43 12.69 -12.09
C VAL A 256 -12.58 11.95 -13.10
N VAL A 257 -11.43 11.44 -12.63
CA VAL A 257 -10.51 10.62 -13.42
C VAL A 257 -10.28 9.27 -12.75
N SER A 258 -10.08 8.23 -13.54
CA SER A 258 -9.88 6.88 -13.00
C SER A 258 -8.54 6.73 -12.27
N ASN A 259 -7.47 7.26 -12.85
CA ASN A 259 -6.12 7.19 -12.34
C ASN A 259 -5.27 8.31 -12.94
N LEU A 260 -4.16 8.63 -12.29
CA LEU A 260 -3.12 9.53 -12.76
C LEU A 260 -1.77 8.80 -12.70
N SER A 261 -0.85 9.18 -13.56
CA SER A 261 0.55 8.78 -13.42
C SER A 261 1.15 9.29 -12.11
N SER A 262 2.22 8.69 -11.64
CA SER A 262 2.89 9.13 -10.39
C SER A 262 3.32 10.59 -10.48
N SER A 263 3.82 11.05 -11.62
CA SER A 263 4.26 12.43 -11.83
C SER A 263 3.10 13.44 -11.85
N GLU A 264 1.99 13.13 -12.52
CA GLU A 264 0.80 13.98 -12.53
C GLU A 264 0.18 14.10 -11.14
N LEU A 265 0.06 12.96 -10.43
CA LEU A 265 -0.48 12.96 -9.07
C LEU A 265 0.42 13.75 -8.12
N GLN A 266 1.75 13.63 -8.23
CA GLN A 266 2.69 14.42 -7.43
C GLN A 266 2.47 15.91 -7.64
N SER A 267 2.34 16.36 -8.89
CA SER A 267 2.12 17.76 -9.22
C SER A 267 0.81 18.28 -8.64
N HIS A 268 -0.30 17.53 -8.78
CA HIS A 268 -1.57 17.89 -8.14
C HIS A 268 -1.48 17.93 -6.62
N LEU A 269 -0.78 16.98 -5.99
CA LEU A 269 -0.56 16.96 -4.53
C LEU A 269 0.22 18.20 -4.05
N LEU A 270 1.18 18.68 -4.84
CA LEU A 270 1.98 19.85 -4.49
C LEU A 270 1.23 21.17 -4.70
N GLU A 271 0.42 21.27 -5.74
CA GLU A 271 -0.22 22.51 -6.16
C GLU A 271 -1.63 22.73 -5.58
N THR A 272 -2.37 21.64 -5.29
CA THR A 272 -3.75 21.76 -4.80
C THR A 272 -3.76 22.14 -3.31
N PRO A 273 -4.47 23.22 -2.93
CA PRO A 273 -4.52 23.68 -1.52
C PRO A 273 -5.10 22.65 -0.56
N HIS A 274 -6.23 22.03 -0.92
CA HIS A 274 -6.98 21.13 -0.06
C HIS A 274 -6.97 19.71 -0.57
N ILE A 275 -6.49 18.79 0.23
CA ILE A 275 -6.40 17.35 -0.08
C ILE A 275 -7.36 16.59 0.83
N PHE A 276 -8.18 15.71 0.25
CA PHE A 276 -9.13 14.85 0.93
C PHE A 276 -8.82 13.40 0.57
N CYS A 277 -8.57 12.54 1.57
CA CYS A 277 -8.20 11.16 1.29
C CYS A 277 -8.54 10.22 2.45
N ARG A 278 -8.38 8.92 2.22
CA ARG A 278 -8.36 7.92 3.30
C ARG A 278 -7.05 8.04 4.09
N SER A 279 -7.11 7.73 5.39
CA SER A 279 -5.94 7.68 6.27
C SER A 279 -5.11 6.40 6.09
N GLY A 280 -4.88 5.98 4.83
CA GLY A 280 -4.04 4.82 4.54
C GLY A 280 -2.56 5.14 4.73
N TYR A 281 -1.79 4.20 5.29
CA TYR A 281 -0.40 4.43 5.66
C TYR A 281 0.51 4.87 4.50
N SER A 282 0.33 4.27 3.31
CA SER A 282 1.09 4.69 2.12
C SER A 282 0.80 6.13 1.71
N THR A 283 -0.46 6.58 1.83
CA THR A 283 -0.81 7.99 1.58
C THR A 283 -0.17 8.92 2.61
N LEU A 284 -0.11 8.51 3.88
CA LEU A 284 0.59 9.28 4.92
C LEU A 284 2.08 9.44 4.60
N MET A 285 2.75 8.37 4.16
CA MET A 285 4.15 8.45 3.73
C MET A 285 4.34 9.40 2.54
N ASP A 286 3.47 9.32 1.54
CA ASP A 286 3.48 10.19 0.37
C ASP A 286 3.30 11.67 0.77
N LEU A 287 2.30 11.97 1.60
CA LEU A 287 2.06 13.31 2.12
C LEU A 287 3.22 13.84 2.97
N ARG A 288 3.81 12.96 3.80
CA ARG A 288 4.96 13.33 4.64
C ARG A 288 6.18 13.71 3.82
N VAL A 289 6.51 12.92 2.78
CA VAL A 289 7.64 13.19 1.88
C VAL A 289 7.42 14.50 1.09
N LEU A 290 6.18 14.77 0.67
CA LEU A 290 5.82 15.99 -0.04
C LEU A 290 5.57 17.19 0.89
N GLN A 291 5.67 17.02 2.22
CA GLN A 291 5.38 18.04 3.23
C GLN A 291 3.97 18.65 3.06
N ARG A 292 2.98 17.79 2.78
CA ARG A 292 1.58 18.16 2.58
C ARG A 292 0.70 17.62 3.71
N ASN A 293 -0.36 18.35 4.01
CA ASN A 293 -1.42 17.93 4.93
C ASN A 293 -2.68 17.55 4.14
N ALA A 294 -3.53 16.74 4.76
CA ALA A 294 -4.80 16.34 4.17
C ALA A 294 -5.90 16.24 5.23
N THR A 295 -7.15 16.35 4.80
CA THR A 295 -8.32 15.99 5.60
C THR A 295 -8.59 14.50 5.42
N PHE A 296 -8.55 13.75 6.52
CA PHE A 296 -8.70 12.30 6.47
C PHE A 296 -10.15 11.85 6.70
N PHE A 297 -10.56 10.88 5.90
CA PHE A 297 -11.83 10.18 6.00
C PHE A 297 -11.55 8.68 6.18
N PRO A 298 -11.37 8.18 7.40
CA PRO A 298 -11.08 6.76 7.62
C PRO A 298 -12.21 5.89 7.06
N THR A 299 -11.86 4.69 6.58
CA THR A 299 -12.85 3.69 6.19
C THR A 299 -13.56 3.20 7.45
N PRO A 300 -14.90 3.31 7.54
CA PRO A 300 -15.64 2.88 8.73
C PRO A 300 -15.38 1.40 9.05
N GLY A 301 -15.10 1.11 10.31
CA GLY A 301 -14.81 -0.26 10.77
C GLY A 301 -13.44 -0.80 10.37
N GLN A 302 -12.53 0.06 9.92
CA GLN A 302 -11.13 -0.29 9.67
C GLN A 302 -10.22 0.32 10.77
N PRO A 303 -9.90 -0.46 11.83
CA PRO A 303 -9.27 0.06 13.05
C PRO A 303 -7.92 0.75 12.82
N GLU A 304 -7.15 0.31 11.81
CA GLU A 304 -5.90 0.96 11.43
C GLU A 304 -6.13 2.40 10.95
N GLN A 305 -7.06 2.57 9.99
CA GLN A 305 -7.34 3.88 9.43
C GLN A 305 -7.97 4.85 10.44
N GLU A 306 -8.84 4.35 11.30
CA GLU A 306 -9.44 5.12 12.39
C GLU A 306 -8.34 5.60 13.36
N TYR A 307 -7.41 4.72 13.73
CA TYR A 307 -6.27 5.05 14.55
C TYR A 307 -5.35 6.10 13.89
N LEU A 308 -4.98 5.89 12.62
CA LEU A 308 -4.11 6.81 11.89
C LEU A 308 -4.76 8.17 11.65
N ALA A 309 -6.08 8.20 11.40
CA ALA A 309 -6.83 9.47 11.31
C ALA A 309 -6.81 10.24 12.64
N THR A 310 -6.92 9.55 13.78
CA THR A 310 -6.81 10.18 15.11
C THR A 310 -5.40 10.69 15.38
N LEU A 311 -4.37 9.96 14.96
CA LEU A 311 -2.97 10.31 15.18
C LEU A 311 -2.52 11.51 14.34
N HIS A 312 -3.00 11.62 13.09
CA HIS A 312 -2.54 12.61 12.09
C HIS A 312 -3.60 13.62 11.69
N GLY A 313 -4.86 13.41 12.04
CA GLY A 313 -5.95 14.37 11.82
C GLY A 313 -5.86 15.52 12.81
N LYS A 314 -5.47 16.70 12.34
CA LYS A 314 -5.59 17.96 13.06
C LYS A 314 -6.64 18.82 12.40
#